data_39ed32e4bd36989b0fc183444e1d7033
#
_entry.id   39ed32e4bd36989b0fc183444e1d7033
#
_cell.length_a   1.000
_cell.length_b   1.000
_cell.length_c   1.000
_cell.angle_alpha   90.00
_cell.angle_beta   90.00
_cell.angle_gamma   90.00
#
_symmetry.space_group_name_H-M   'P 1'
#
loop_
_entity.id
_entity.type
_entity.pdbx_description
1 polymer ?
#
loop_
_entity_poly.entity_id
_entity_poly.type
_entity_poly.pdbx_seq_one_letter_code
_entity_poly.pdbx_strand_id
1 'polypeptide(L)'
;MQQVESKLKFPFVSIVMPVRNEADFIGRSLRAVLLQNYPPDFVETIVADGRSTDATRTIIKNLAAEFGANIKIVDNPEQIAPTGLNHAIAAAKAEIIIRVDGHCEIAPDYVTNCVRHLQENKTEGVGGPIETIGETLTAQAIAVAMSSGFGVGGSAFRTINDREMYVDTVAFPGYKREIFDRIGVFNEELVRNQDDEFNYRLRKSGGRILLAPDIHSKYFSRSNFKSLWRQYFQYGFWKVRVLQLHPKQMSLRQFVPFGFVITLALLAIGSLLTVFAAWALAAVLSFYVLAALAATVKAARRIKFTGLPLVFFSFAILHFSYGFGFLCGLFAFRRKWQRFREAKTIFNHVA
;
A
#
# COMPACT_ATOMS: atom_id res chain seq x y z
N MET A 1 -22.83 6.50 -44.53
CA MET A 1 -21.92 6.68 -43.41
C MET A 1 -22.73 6.61 -42.12
N GLN A 2 -22.96 5.38 -41.61
CA GLN A 2 -23.57 5.16 -40.31
C GLN A 2 -22.45 5.25 -39.27
N GLN A 3 -22.49 6.27 -38.40
CA GLN A 3 -21.70 6.32 -37.22
C GLN A 3 -22.09 5.15 -36.33
N VAL A 4 -21.16 4.24 -36.13
CA VAL A 4 -21.25 3.24 -35.07
C VAL A 4 -20.94 3.99 -33.78
N GLU A 5 -21.98 4.57 -33.15
CA GLU A 5 -21.96 4.88 -31.74
C GLU A 5 -21.81 3.54 -31.00
N SER A 6 -20.58 3.18 -30.66
CA SER A 6 -20.36 2.18 -29.62
C SER A 6 -20.96 2.74 -28.35
N LYS A 7 -22.17 2.30 -27.97
CA LYS A 7 -22.74 2.56 -26.64
C LYS A 7 -21.69 2.12 -25.63
N LEU A 8 -20.99 3.07 -25.04
CA LEU A 8 -20.14 2.83 -23.87
C LEU A 8 -21.04 2.17 -22.83
N LYS A 9 -20.91 0.87 -22.68
CA LYS A 9 -21.65 0.10 -21.70
C LYS A 9 -20.93 0.38 -20.37
N PHE A 10 -21.52 1.21 -19.51
CA PHE A 10 -21.00 1.47 -18.17
C PHE A 10 -21.18 0.22 -17.32
N PRO A 11 -20.11 -0.56 -17.02
CA PRO A 11 -20.20 -1.66 -16.08
C PRO A 11 -20.54 -1.16 -14.68
N PHE A 12 -21.22 -1.99 -13.91
CA PHE A 12 -21.47 -1.66 -12.51
C PHE A 12 -20.17 -1.74 -11.69
N VAL A 13 -19.93 -0.74 -10.83
CA VAL A 13 -18.72 -0.59 -10.03
C VAL A 13 -19.05 -0.59 -8.55
N SER A 14 -18.38 -1.40 -7.75
CA SER A 14 -18.43 -1.33 -6.29
C SER A 14 -17.15 -0.69 -5.76
N ILE A 15 -17.28 0.48 -5.11
CA ILE A 15 -16.19 1.10 -4.38
C ILE A 15 -16.18 0.55 -2.96
N VAL A 16 -15.08 -0.09 -2.54
CA VAL A 16 -14.93 -0.72 -1.23
C VAL A 16 -13.94 0.05 -0.37
N MET A 17 -14.37 0.46 0.83
CA MET A 17 -13.60 1.32 1.73
C MET A 17 -13.46 0.67 3.10
N PRO A 18 -12.29 0.08 3.46
CA PRO A 18 -12.02 -0.34 4.82
C PRO A 18 -11.65 0.88 5.66
N VAL A 19 -12.37 1.12 6.74
CA VAL A 19 -12.14 2.28 7.60
C VAL A 19 -12.11 1.89 9.08
N ARG A 20 -11.28 2.61 9.86
CA ARG A 20 -11.30 2.54 11.32
C ARG A 20 -10.64 3.77 11.92
N ASN A 21 -11.42 4.55 12.69
CA ASN A 21 -10.95 5.77 13.34
C ASN A 21 -10.27 6.72 12.34
N GLU A 22 -11.02 7.10 11.30
CA GLU A 22 -10.58 7.97 10.19
C GLU A 22 -11.31 9.32 10.19
N ALA A 23 -11.80 9.79 11.36
CA ALA A 23 -12.58 11.03 11.45
C ALA A 23 -11.89 12.25 10.81
N ASP A 24 -10.55 12.32 10.89
CA ASP A 24 -9.76 13.42 10.31
C ASP A 24 -9.73 13.41 8.76
N PHE A 25 -9.96 12.26 8.14
CA PHE A 25 -9.75 12.06 6.70
C PHE A 25 -10.98 11.60 5.94
N ILE A 26 -11.85 10.81 6.57
CA ILE A 26 -12.97 10.14 5.89
C ILE A 26 -13.90 11.12 5.19
N GLY A 27 -14.07 12.32 5.74
CA GLY A 27 -14.90 13.36 5.12
C GLY A 27 -14.43 13.75 3.72
N ARG A 28 -13.11 13.93 3.54
CA ARG A 28 -12.49 14.24 2.24
C ARG A 28 -12.48 13.04 1.31
N SER A 29 -12.09 11.87 1.84
CA SER A 29 -12.00 10.64 1.07
C SER A 29 -13.36 10.22 0.50
N LEU A 30 -14.40 10.18 1.34
CA LEU A 30 -15.73 9.78 0.91
C LEU A 30 -16.36 10.81 -0.03
N ARG A 31 -16.13 12.12 0.21
CA ARG A 31 -16.59 13.17 -0.71
C ARG A 31 -15.97 13.02 -2.10
N ALA A 32 -14.68 12.69 -2.20
CA ALA A 32 -14.02 12.41 -3.46
C ALA A 32 -14.60 11.17 -4.18
N VAL A 33 -15.02 10.16 -3.43
CA VAL A 33 -15.75 8.99 -3.97
C VAL A 33 -17.13 9.37 -4.50
N LEU A 34 -17.88 10.21 -3.78
CA LEU A 34 -19.24 10.60 -4.16
C LEU A 34 -19.29 11.60 -5.33
N LEU A 35 -18.18 12.30 -5.60
CA LEU A 35 -18.04 13.30 -6.68
C LEU A 35 -17.36 12.72 -7.94
N GLN A 36 -17.39 11.43 -8.13
CA GLN A 36 -16.85 10.82 -9.35
C GLN A 36 -17.70 11.18 -10.58
N ASN A 37 -17.05 11.37 -11.73
CA ASN A 37 -17.71 11.66 -13.01
C ASN A 37 -18.31 10.40 -13.69
N TYR A 38 -18.39 9.30 -12.98
CA TYR A 38 -19.01 8.06 -13.43
C TYR A 38 -20.52 8.09 -13.12
N PRO A 39 -21.40 7.55 -13.98
CA PRO A 39 -22.85 7.62 -13.75
C PRO A 39 -23.25 6.99 -12.41
N PRO A 40 -23.97 7.73 -11.53
CA PRO A 40 -24.22 7.31 -10.15
C PRO A 40 -25.06 6.03 -10.04
N ASP A 41 -25.95 5.77 -11.01
CA ASP A 41 -26.75 4.53 -11.07
C ASP A 41 -25.91 3.28 -11.31
N PHE A 42 -24.65 3.44 -11.72
CA PHE A 42 -23.70 2.35 -11.99
C PHE A 42 -22.60 2.24 -10.93
N VAL A 43 -22.75 2.93 -9.78
CA VAL A 43 -21.79 2.90 -8.68
C VAL A 43 -22.49 2.58 -7.37
N GLU A 44 -21.97 1.63 -6.61
CA GLU A 44 -22.29 1.48 -5.19
C GLU A 44 -21.05 1.75 -4.33
N THR A 45 -21.25 2.31 -3.15
CA THR A 45 -20.19 2.54 -2.17
C THR A 45 -20.42 1.70 -0.93
N ILE A 46 -19.44 0.87 -0.57
CA ILE A 46 -19.51 -0.03 0.58
C ILE A 46 -18.38 0.32 1.54
N VAL A 47 -18.74 0.78 2.72
CA VAL A 47 -17.79 1.13 3.78
C VAL A 47 -17.77 0.03 4.83
N ALA A 48 -16.62 -0.66 4.97
CA ALA A 48 -16.42 -1.64 6.02
C ALA A 48 -15.78 -0.98 7.25
N ASP A 49 -16.60 -0.74 8.28
CA ASP A 49 -16.16 -0.04 9.48
C ASP A 49 -15.66 -0.99 10.56
N GLY A 50 -14.39 -0.85 10.92
CA GLY A 50 -13.70 -1.62 11.95
C GLY A 50 -14.10 -1.21 13.38
N ARG A 51 -15.39 -1.01 13.65
CA ARG A 51 -15.92 -0.56 14.96
C ARG A 51 -15.23 0.73 15.41
N SER A 52 -15.28 1.76 14.58
CA SER A 52 -14.75 3.08 14.90
C SER A 52 -15.38 3.64 16.18
N THR A 53 -14.54 4.23 17.01
CA THR A 53 -14.91 4.83 18.31
C THR A 53 -14.90 6.35 18.29
N ASP A 54 -14.49 6.94 17.17
CA ASP A 54 -14.48 8.37 16.89
C ASP A 54 -15.71 8.80 16.03
N ALA A 55 -15.67 10.00 15.46
CA ALA A 55 -16.75 10.52 14.64
C ALA A 55 -16.88 9.90 13.23
N THR A 56 -16.06 8.90 12.87
CA THR A 56 -16.03 8.31 11.52
C THR A 56 -17.42 7.94 11.01
N ARG A 57 -18.19 7.15 11.77
CA ARG A 57 -19.53 6.70 11.35
C ARG A 57 -20.53 7.86 11.21
N THR A 58 -20.44 8.86 12.06
CA THR A 58 -21.30 10.05 12.01
C THR A 58 -21.03 10.84 10.73
N ILE A 59 -19.76 11.06 10.38
CA ILE A 59 -19.37 11.76 9.16
C ILE A 59 -19.87 11.02 7.92
N ILE A 60 -19.74 9.68 7.87
CA ILE A 60 -20.24 8.87 6.74
C ILE A 60 -21.76 9.02 6.58
N LYS A 61 -22.53 8.95 7.67
CA LYS A 61 -23.99 9.09 7.62
C LYS A 61 -24.42 10.50 7.17
N ASN A 62 -23.73 11.53 7.64
CA ASN A 62 -24.02 12.92 7.25
C ASN A 62 -23.75 13.14 5.75
N LEU A 63 -22.64 12.61 5.22
CA LEU A 63 -22.33 12.67 3.79
C LEU A 63 -23.32 11.86 2.95
N ALA A 64 -23.73 10.68 3.40
CA ALA A 64 -24.77 9.90 2.72
C ALA A 64 -26.07 10.69 2.59
N ALA A 65 -26.50 11.39 3.65
CA ALA A 65 -27.68 12.24 3.64
C ALA A 65 -27.51 13.50 2.76
N GLU A 66 -26.34 14.17 2.85
CA GLU A 66 -26.02 15.37 2.06
C GLU A 66 -26.09 15.10 0.55
N PHE A 67 -25.54 13.97 0.11
CA PHE A 67 -25.49 13.60 -1.32
C PHE A 67 -26.69 12.76 -1.79
N GLY A 68 -27.61 12.38 -0.90
CA GLY A 68 -28.66 11.41 -1.23
C GLY A 68 -28.10 10.05 -1.70
N ALA A 69 -26.88 9.71 -1.28
CA ALA A 69 -26.15 8.56 -1.78
C ALA A 69 -26.45 7.29 -0.97
N ASN A 70 -26.64 6.19 -1.68
CA ASN A 70 -26.80 4.87 -1.06
C ASN A 70 -25.46 4.30 -0.66
N ILE A 71 -25.01 4.60 0.57
CA ILE A 71 -23.77 4.06 1.13
C ILE A 71 -24.12 2.89 2.04
N LYS A 72 -23.63 1.70 1.69
CA LYS A 72 -23.77 0.51 2.52
C LYS A 72 -22.65 0.46 3.56
N ILE A 73 -22.98 0.53 4.84
CA ILE A 73 -22.04 0.34 5.93
C ILE A 73 -22.10 -1.14 6.37
N VAL A 74 -20.98 -1.83 6.34
CA VAL A 74 -20.83 -3.21 6.85
C VAL A 74 -19.91 -3.20 8.07
N ASP A 75 -20.22 -4.03 9.06
CA ASP A 75 -19.38 -4.18 10.25
C ASP A 75 -18.13 -5.02 9.92
N ASN A 76 -17.00 -4.62 10.49
CA ASN A 76 -15.76 -5.37 10.50
C ASN A 76 -15.32 -5.63 11.94
N PRO A 77 -15.83 -6.69 12.59
CA PRO A 77 -15.58 -6.96 14.01
C PRO A 77 -14.12 -7.29 14.32
N GLU A 78 -13.36 -7.79 13.36
CA GLU A 78 -11.94 -8.11 13.47
C GLU A 78 -11.05 -6.85 13.46
N GLN A 79 -11.57 -5.70 13.02
CA GLN A 79 -10.94 -4.38 13.09
C GLN A 79 -9.62 -4.25 12.31
N ILE A 80 -9.37 -5.12 11.34
CA ILE A 80 -8.20 -5.09 10.45
C ILE A 80 -8.61 -4.86 9.00
N ALA A 81 -7.70 -4.30 8.20
CA ALA A 81 -8.02 -3.94 6.82
C ALA A 81 -8.41 -5.13 5.92
N PRO A 82 -7.73 -6.30 5.95
CA PRO A 82 -8.08 -7.41 5.07
C PRO A 82 -9.49 -7.96 5.33
N THR A 83 -9.91 -8.12 6.59
CA THR A 83 -11.27 -8.56 6.92
C THR A 83 -12.31 -7.54 6.49
N GLY A 84 -12.05 -6.24 6.70
CA GLY A 84 -12.91 -5.17 6.20
C GLY A 84 -13.06 -5.18 4.69
N LEU A 85 -11.96 -5.36 3.94
CA LEU A 85 -12.01 -5.52 2.49
C LEU A 85 -12.83 -6.73 2.09
N ASN A 86 -12.62 -7.88 2.74
CA ASN A 86 -13.35 -9.12 2.43
C ASN A 86 -14.86 -8.99 2.73
N HIS A 87 -15.24 -8.38 3.85
CA HIS A 87 -16.65 -8.08 4.14
C HIS A 87 -17.28 -7.15 3.11
N ALA A 88 -16.55 -6.10 2.68
CA ALA A 88 -17.04 -5.18 1.65
C ALA A 88 -17.16 -5.88 0.28
N ILE A 89 -16.18 -6.71 -0.12
CA ILE A 89 -16.19 -7.48 -1.37
C ILE A 89 -17.34 -8.48 -1.37
N ALA A 90 -17.59 -9.18 -0.26
CA ALA A 90 -18.71 -10.11 -0.13
C ALA A 90 -20.07 -9.41 -0.24
N ALA A 91 -20.17 -8.15 0.19
CA ALA A 91 -21.36 -7.33 0.10
C ALA A 91 -21.54 -6.63 -1.26
N ALA A 92 -20.48 -6.57 -2.08
CA ALA A 92 -20.43 -5.95 -3.40
C ALA A 92 -21.16 -6.79 -4.46
N LYS A 93 -21.78 -6.10 -5.44
CA LYS A 93 -22.54 -6.75 -6.52
C LYS A 93 -21.91 -6.55 -7.89
N ALA A 94 -20.95 -5.63 -8.00
CA ALA A 94 -20.42 -5.18 -9.27
C ALA A 94 -19.42 -6.13 -9.91
N GLU A 95 -19.23 -5.99 -11.23
CA GLU A 95 -18.22 -6.68 -12.02
C GLU A 95 -16.80 -6.10 -11.80
N ILE A 96 -16.73 -4.84 -11.35
CA ILE A 96 -15.48 -4.14 -11.06
C ILE A 96 -15.50 -3.71 -9.60
N ILE A 97 -14.44 -4.04 -8.89
CA ILE A 97 -14.22 -3.68 -7.49
C ILE A 97 -13.09 -2.66 -7.42
N ILE A 98 -13.35 -1.48 -6.91
CA ILE A 98 -12.33 -0.44 -6.70
C ILE A 98 -12.11 -0.25 -5.20
N ARG A 99 -10.88 -0.42 -4.73
CA ARG A 99 -10.51 -0.14 -3.34
C ARG A 99 -10.18 1.34 -3.19
N VAL A 100 -10.71 1.97 -2.16
CA VAL A 100 -10.35 3.32 -1.72
C VAL A 100 -10.16 3.32 -0.20
N ASP A 101 -9.00 3.75 0.28
CA ASP A 101 -8.75 3.80 1.73
C ASP A 101 -9.33 5.09 2.35
N GLY A 102 -9.69 5.06 3.64
CA GLY A 102 -10.34 6.18 4.34
C GLY A 102 -9.51 7.47 4.44
N HIS A 103 -8.22 7.44 4.07
CA HIS A 103 -7.29 8.57 4.12
C HIS A 103 -6.62 8.83 2.77
N CYS A 104 -7.36 8.63 1.67
CA CYS A 104 -6.92 9.03 0.33
C CYS A 104 -8.00 9.84 -0.39
N GLU A 105 -7.62 10.66 -1.34
CA GLU A 105 -8.51 11.35 -2.25
C GLU A 105 -8.24 10.87 -3.67
N ILE A 106 -9.26 10.32 -4.32
CA ILE A 106 -9.21 9.94 -5.73
C ILE A 106 -9.62 11.11 -6.62
N ALA A 107 -9.02 11.22 -7.80
CA ALA A 107 -9.40 12.26 -8.78
C ALA A 107 -10.84 12.04 -9.28
N PRO A 108 -11.53 13.08 -9.78
CA PRO A 108 -12.93 12.96 -10.22
C PRO A 108 -13.15 11.93 -11.36
N ASP A 109 -12.16 11.66 -12.15
CA ASP A 109 -12.15 10.71 -13.28
C ASP A 109 -11.55 9.33 -12.94
N TYR A 110 -11.24 9.09 -11.67
CA TYR A 110 -10.57 7.88 -11.22
C TYR A 110 -11.32 6.60 -11.61
N VAL A 111 -12.63 6.55 -11.31
CA VAL A 111 -13.49 5.39 -11.62
C VAL A 111 -13.58 5.18 -13.13
N THR A 112 -13.81 6.25 -13.90
CA THR A 112 -13.89 6.20 -15.37
C THR A 112 -12.60 5.66 -15.98
N ASN A 113 -11.44 6.14 -15.52
CA ASN A 113 -10.14 5.69 -16.02
C ASN A 113 -9.85 4.23 -15.61
N CYS A 114 -10.17 3.82 -14.37
CA CYS A 114 -10.05 2.42 -13.97
C CYS A 114 -10.89 1.49 -14.86
N VAL A 115 -12.15 1.83 -15.08
CA VAL A 115 -13.06 1.06 -15.93
C VAL A 115 -12.52 0.96 -17.36
N ARG A 116 -12.12 2.09 -17.94
CA ARG A 116 -11.57 2.15 -19.30
C ARG A 116 -10.37 1.21 -19.45
N HIS A 117 -9.37 1.33 -18.56
CA HIS A 117 -8.18 0.47 -18.63
C HIS A 117 -8.47 -1.01 -18.40
N LEU A 118 -9.42 -1.37 -17.51
CA LEU A 118 -9.82 -2.76 -17.31
C LEU A 118 -10.56 -3.35 -18.51
N GLN A 119 -11.26 -2.52 -19.29
CA GLN A 119 -11.96 -2.95 -20.52
C GLN A 119 -11.03 -3.05 -21.74
N GLU A 120 -10.19 -2.02 -21.94
CA GLU A 120 -9.34 -1.90 -23.13
C GLU A 120 -8.07 -2.75 -23.05
N ASN A 121 -7.50 -2.89 -21.86
CA ASN A 121 -6.25 -3.61 -21.67
C ASN A 121 -6.48 -5.05 -21.20
N LYS A 122 -5.59 -5.95 -21.61
CA LYS A 122 -5.55 -7.32 -21.09
C LYS A 122 -4.94 -7.32 -19.68
N THR A 123 -5.67 -6.75 -18.70
CA THR A 123 -5.25 -6.63 -17.31
C THR A 123 -6.42 -6.95 -16.38
N GLU A 124 -6.15 -7.54 -15.23
CA GLU A 124 -7.13 -7.87 -14.20
C GLU A 124 -7.11 -6.89 -13.04
N GLY A 125 -6.04 -6.11 -12.94
CA GLY A 125 -5.88 -5.06 -11.93
C GLY A 125 -5.31 -3.78 -12.55
N VAL A 126 -5.77 -2.63 -12.10
CA VAL A 126 -5.30 -1.32 -12.54
C VAL A 126 -5.24 -0.36 -11.38
N GLY A 127 -4.32 0.57 -11.42
CA GLY A 127 -4.24 1.71 -10.52
C GLY A 127 -3.26 2.72 -11.07
N GLY A 128 -3.07 3.81 -10.35
CA GLY A 128 -2.20 4.88 -10.82
C GLY A 128 -1.12 5.29 -9.83
N PRO A 129 -0.34 6.30 -10.21
CA PRO A 129 0.60 6.92 -9.30
C PRO A 129 -0.13 7.62 -8.15
N ILE A 130 0.47 7.57 -6.97
CA ILE A 130 -0.04 8.31 -5.82
C ILE A 130 0.82 9.57 -5.60
N GLU A 131 0.16 10.69 -5.44
CA GLU A 131 0.76 11.90 -4.90
C GLU A 131 0.74 11.83 -3.38
N THR A 132 1.91 11.70 -2.75
CA THR A 132 1.98 11.71 -1.28
C THR A 132 2.04 13.14 -0.77
N ILE A 133 1.05 13.53 0.04
CA ILE A 133 0.88 14.90 0.55
C ILE A 133 1.15 14.94 2.05
N GLY A 134 1.77 16.04 2.51
CA GLY A 134 1.97 16.36 3.91
C GLY A 134 1.37 17.72 4.26
N GLU A 135 0.55 17.79 5.29
CA GLU A 135 -0.10 19.03 5.73
C GLU A 135 0.78 19.87 6.67
N THR A 136 1.70 19.24 7.40
CA THR A 136 2.70 19.91 8.24
C THR A 136 4.09 19.79 7.65
N LEU A 137 5.06 20.59 8.11
CA LEU A 137 6.45 20.51 7.61
C LEU A 137 7.03 19.09 7.82
N THR A 138 6.75 18.44 8.95
CA THR A 138 7.17 17.05 9.21
C THR A 138 6.49 16.09 8.26
N ALA A 139 5.16 16.21 8.04
CA ALA A 139 4.44 15.39 7.09
C ALA A 139 4.91 15.58 5.64
N GLN A 140 5.26 16.82 5.24
CA GLN A 140 5.86 17.11 3.92
C GLN A 140 7.22 16.42 3.76
N ALA A 141 8.07 16.46 4.80
CA ALA A 141 9.36 15.77 4.78
C ALA A 141 9.19 14.25 4.65
N ILE A 142 8.22 13.68 5.37
CA ILE A 142 7.85 12.26 5.27
C ILE A 142 7.35 11.96 3.84
N ALA A 143 6.45 12.78 3.29
CA ALA A 143 5.92 12.61 1.95
C ALA A 143 7.01 12.61 0.88
N VAL A 144 7.96 13.55 0.97
CA VAL A 144 9.12 13.63 0.08
C VAL A 144 9.99 12.39 0.18
N ALA A 145 10.29 11.92 1.39
CA ALA A 145 11.06 10.68 1.59
C ALA A 145 10.36 9.45 1.04
N MET A 146 9.04 9.32 1.25
CA MET A 146 8.22 8.22 0.73
C MET A 146 8.02 8.25 -0.78
N SER A 147 8.27 9.37 -1.44
CA SER A 147 8.18 9.54 -2.90
C SER A 147 9.55 9.48 -3.58
N SER A 148 10.60 9.02 -2.89
CA SER A 148 11.94 8.90 -3.45
C SER A 148 12.39 7.44 -3.57
N GLY A 149 13.17 7.13 -4.62
CA GLY A 149 13.75 5.80 -4.80
C GLY A 149 14.68 5.40 -3.67
N PHE A 150 15.37 6.36 -3.01
CA PHE A 150 16.19 6.09 -1.84
C PHE A 150 15.36 5.65 -0.63
N GLY A 151 14.19 6.29 -0.42
CA GLY A 151 13.33 5.98 0.73
C GLY A 151 12.52 4.69 0.60
N VAL A 152 12.02 4.36 -0.62
CA VAL A 152 11.07 3.26 -0.83
C VAL A 152 11.53 2.20 -1.84
N GLY A 153 12.79 2.25 -2.26
CA GLY A 153 13.40 1.22 -3.11
C GLY A 153 12.74 1.05 -4.49
N GLY A 154 12.22 2.12 -5.09
CA GLY A 154 11.67 2.10 -6.44
C GLY A 154 10.27 1.46 -6.54
N SER A 155 9.41 1.66 -5.56
CA SER A 155 7.97 1.36 -5.66
C SER A 155 7.36 2.16 -6.80
N ALA A 156 6.96 1.49 -7.89
CA ALA A 156 6.58 2.14 -9.15
C ALA A 156 5.46 3.18 -8.96
N PHE A 157 4.39 2.84 -8.26
CA PHE A 157 3.26 3.76 -8.01
C PHE A 157 3.60 4.98 -7.13
N ARG A 158 4.81 5.05 -6.56
CA ARG A 158 5.32 6.21 -5.80
C ARG A 158 6.37 7.01 -6.55
N THR A 159 6.99 6.44 -7.58
CA THR A 159 8.18 7.01 -8.22
C THR A 159 8.03 7.20 -9.72
N ILE A 160 7.01 6.61 -10.35
CA ILE A 160 6.74 6.68 -11.79
C ILE A 160 5.33 7.24 -11.99
N ASN A 161 5.23 8.32 -12.78
CA ASN A 161 3.97 9.03 -13.04
C ASN A 161 3.81 9.50 -14.51
N ASP A 162 4.68 9.04 -15.40
CA ASP A 162 4.80 9.57 -16.76
C ASP A 162 4.49 8.55 -17.87
N ARG A 163 4.28 7.27 -17.52
CA ARG A 163 4.04 6.21 -18.50
C ARG A 163 3.24 5.03 -17.96
N GLU A 164 2.52 4.37 -18.84
CA GLU A 164 1.90 3.08 -18.55
C GLU A 164 2.95 1.98 -18.46
N MET A 165 2.78 1.09 -17.48
CA MET A 165 3.61 -0.11 -17.34
C MET A 165 2.94 -1.19 -16.50
N TYR A 166 3.28 -2.44 -16.76
CA TYR A 166 2.90 -3.54 -15.86
C TYR A 166 3.82 -3.57 -14.66
N VAL A 167 3.22 -3.70 -13.48
CA VAL A 167 3.90 -3.59 -12.18
C VAL A 167 3.57 -4.76 -11.25
N ASP A 168 4.31 -4.86 -10.17
CA ASP A 168 4.07 -5.86 -9.13
C ASP A 168 2.88 -5.51 -8.23
N THR A 169 2.63 -4.23 -8.00
CA THR A 169 1.54 -3.73 -7.17
C THR A 169 1.23 -2.27 -7.47
N VAL A 170 0.01 -1.84 -7.18
CA VAL A 170 -0.45 -0.44 -7.24
C VAL A 170 -1.18 -0.09 -5.94
N ALA A 171 -1.34 1.21 -5.68
CA ALA A 171 -2.20 1.69 -4.60
C ALA A 171 -3.64 1.83 -5.09
N PHE A 172 -4.61 1.61 -4.20
CA PHE A 172 -6.05 1.81 -4.44
C PHE A 172 -6.56 1.16 -5.74
N PRO A 173 -6.27 -0.12 -5.98
CA PRO A 173 -6.53 -0.76 -7.26
C PRO A 173 -8.00 -0.92 -7.58
N GLY A 174 -8.32 -0.84 -8.89
CA GLY A 174 -9.50 -1.43 -9.48
C GLY A 174 -9.19 -2.84 -9.97
N TYR A 175 -10.06 -3.80 -9.66
CA TYR A 175 -9.95 -5.20 -10.08
C TYR A 175 -11.21 -5.67 -10.80
N LYS A 176 -11.06 -6.58 -11.77
CA LYS A 176 -12.19 -7.40 -12.25
C LYS A 176 -12.62 -8.36 -11.14
N ARG A 177 -13.93 -8.48 -10.91
CA ARG A 177 -14.47 -9.36 -9.86
C ARG A 177 -14.04 -10.81 -10.01
N GLU A 178 -13.98 -11.29 -11.23
CA GLU A 178 -13.58 -12.67 -11.56
C GLU A 178 -12.22 -13.08 -10.95
N ILE A 179 -11.36 -12.09 -10.63
CA ILE A 179 -10.07 -12.42 -10.01
C ILE A 179 -10.25 -12.91 -8.58
N PHE A 180 -11.23 -12.39 -7.83
CA PHE A 180 -11.52 -12.85 -6.47
C PHE A 180 -12.11 -14.27 -6.47
N ASP A 181 -12.89 -14.62 -7.51
CA ASP A 181 -13.42 -15.97 -7.67
C ASP A 181 -12.30 -16.96 -8.03
N ARG A 182 -11.32 -16.53 -8.84
CA ARG A 182 -10.22 -17.36 -9.33
C ARG A 182 -9.11 -17.62 -8.31
N ILE A 183 -8.72 -16.60 -7.54
CA ILE A 183 -7.59 -16.69 -6.61
C ILE A 183 -7.97 -16.52 -5.12
N GLY A 184 -9.26 -16.32 -4.82
CA GLY A 184 -9.77 -16.02 -3.48
C GLY A 184 -9.54 -14.55 -3.08
N VAL A 185 -10.08 -14.18 -1.95
CA VAL A 185 -10.04 -12.83 -1.37
C VAL A 185 -8.72 -12.52 -0.65
N PHE A 186 -8.62 -11.39 0.04
CA PHE A 186 -7.43 -11.01 0.81
C PHE A 186 -7.15 -11.98 1.96
N ASN A 187 -5.88 -12.28 2.19
CA ASN A 187 -5.46 -13.13 3.31
C ASN A 187 -5.62 -12.39 4.64
N GLU A 188 -6.55 -12.83 5.46
CA GLU A 188 -6.91 -12.19 6.74
C GLU A 188 -5.84 -12.36 7.84
N GLU A 189 -4.90 -13.28 7.66
CA GLU A 189 -3.75 -13.39 8.57
C GLU A 189 -2.80 -12.19 8.44
N LEU A 190 -2.82 -11.48 7.30
CA LEU A 190 -1.89 -10.40 7.00
C LEU A 190 -2.46 -9.04 7.39
N VAL A 191 -2.22 -8.58 8.61
CA VAL A 191 -2.65 -7.24 9.06
C VAL A 191 -2.05 -6.12 8.20
N ARG A 192 -0.88 -6.35 7.58
CA ARG A 192 -0.22 -5.49 6.58
C ARG A 192 0.33 -6.32 5.44
N ASN A 193 0.57 -5.69 4.30
CA ASN A 193 1.05 -6.32 3.05
C ASN A 193 0.05 -7.35 2.45
N GLN A 194 -1.23 -7.27 2.84
CA GLN A 194 -2.30 -8.10 2.26
C GLN A 194 -2.52 -7.82 0.78
N ASP A 195 -2.35 -6.55 0.37
CA ASP A 195 -2.41 -6.10 -1.02
C ASP A 195 -1.26 -6.66 -1.86
N ASP A 196 -0.06 -6.61 -1.33
CA ASP A 196 1.15 -7.12 -1.96
C ASP A 196 1.09 -8.66 -2.14
N GLU A 197 0.54 -9.36 -1.15
CA GLU A 197 0.28 -10.81 -1.21
C GLU A 197 -0.79 -11.16 -2.26
N PHE A 198 -1.91 -10.42 -2.24
CA PHE A 198 -3.00 -10.61 -3.21
C PHE A 198 -2.52 -10.36 -4.64
N ASN A 199 -1.81 -9.27 -4.87
CA ASN A 199 -1.24 -8.91 -6.16
C ASN A 199 -0.20 -9.96 -6.65
N TYR A 200 0.53 -10.59 -5.74
CA TYR A 200 1.41 -11.70 -6.09
C TYR A 200 0.61 -12.93 -6.56
N ARG A 201 -0.47 -13.33 -5.86
CA ARG A 201 -1.35 -14.43 -6.29
C ARG A 201 -1.98 -14.14 -7.65
N LEU A 202 -2.45 -12.89 -7.86
CA LEU A 202 -2.99 -12.45 -9.15
C LEU A 202 -1.97 -12.68 -10.27
N ARG A 203 -0.74 -12.17 -10.13
CA ARG A 203 0.31 -12.34 -11.15
C ARG A 203 0.73 -13.81 -11.32
N LYS A 204 0.79 -14.57 -10.25
CA LYS A 204 1.11 -16.00 -10.29
C LYS A 204 0.05 -16.80 -11.04
N SER A 205 -1.20 -16.36 -11.04
CA SER A 205 -2.30 -16.97 -11.82
C SER A 205 -2.34 -16.54 -13.30
N GLY A 206 -1.30 -15.83 -13.77
CA GLY A 206 -1.21 -15.33 -15.15
C GLY A 206 -1.84 -13.96 -15.37
N GLY A 207 -2.42 -13.34 -14.34
CA GLY A 207 -2.99 -12.01 -14.43
C GLY A 207 -1.92 -10.91 -14.42
N ARG A 208 -2.33 -9.69 -14.85
CA ARG A 208 -1.45 -8.51 -14.93
C ARG A 208 -2.05 -7.35 -14.23
N ILE A 209 -1.18 -6.47 -13.70
CA ILE A 209 -1.53 -5.23 -13.01
C ILE A 209 -0.92 -4.07 -13.79
N LEU A 210 -1.75 -3.14 -14.23
CA LEU A 210 -1.35 -1.95 -14.98
C LEU A 210 -1.22 -0.75 -14.02
N LEU A 211 -0.09 -0.05 -14.08
CA LEU A 211 0.08 1.30 -13.59
C LEU A 211 -0.23 2.26 -14.73
N ALA A 212 -1.31 3.05 -14.61
CA ALA A 212 -1.75 4.00 -15.62
C ALA A 212 -1.60 5.44 -15.10
N PRO A 213 -0.88 6.33 -15.82
CA PRO A 213 -0.56 7.68 -15.35
C PRO A 213 -1.77 8.60 -15.17
N ASP A 214 -2.87 8.31 -15.83
CA ASP A 214 -4.11 9.09 -15.79
C ASP A 214 -5.06 8.69 -14.65
N ILE A 215 -4.68 7.69 -13.85
CA ILE A 215 -5.41 7.29 -12.63
C ILE A 215 -4.77 7.99 -11.43
N HIS A 216 -5.24 9.19 -11.10
CA HIS A 216 -4.62 10.01 -10.04
C HIS A 216 -5.28 9.83 -8.68
N SER A 217 -4.44 9.77 -7.64
CA SER A 217 -4.91 9.81 -6.26
C SER A 217 -3.90 10.51 -5.34
N LYS A 218 -4.41 11.06 -4.23
CA LYS A 218 -3.64 11.70 -3.18
C LYS A 218 -3.65 10.82 -1.94
N TYR A 219 -2.49 10.63 -1.35
CA TYR A 219 -2.31 9.89 -0.11
C TYR A 219 -1.73 10.81 0.97
N PHE A 220 -2.44 10.98 2.07
CA PHE A 220 -1.96 11.80 3.18
C PHE A 220 -0.95 11.03 4.02
N SER A 221 0.27 11.57 4.08
CA SER A 221 1.37 10.97 4.85
C SER A 221 1.12 11.06 6.35
N ARG A 222 1.86 10.28 7.13
CA ARG A 222 1.82 10.38 8.59
C ARG A 222 2.28 11.75 9.06
N SER A 223 1.64 12.27 10.10
CA SER A 223 1.91 13.62 10.63
C SER A 223 3.19 13.72 11.48
N ASN A 224 3.72 12.58 11.94
CA ASN A 224 4.87 12.55 12.84
C ASN A 224 5.74 11.30 12.68
N PHE A 225 6.98 11.36 13.17
CA PHE A 225 7.97 10.30 13.06
C PHE A 225 7.62 9.01 13.82
N LYS A 226 6.90 9.11 14.96
CA LYS A 226 6.46 7.93 15.71
C LYS A 226 5.47 7.09 14.89
N SER A 227 4.54 7.74 14.22
CA SER A 227 3.57 7.08 13.34
C SER A 227 4.24 6.49 12.10
N LEU A 228 5.23 7.20 11.52
CA LEU A 228 6.04 6.69 10.41
C LEU A 228 6.83 5.45 10.82
N TRP A 229 7.51 5.49 11.98
CA TRP A 229 8.23 4.34 12.53
C TRP A 229 7.32 3.13 12.68
N ARG A 230 6.15 3.31 13.33
CA ARG A 230 5.18 2.23 13.53
C ARG A 230 4.73 1.62 12.20
N GLN A 231 4.46 2.45 11.19
CA GLN A 231 4.00 2.01 9.87
C GLN A 231 5.06 1.15 9.18
N TYR A 232 6.30 1.62 9.09
CA TYR A 232 7.37 0.89 8.39
C TYR A 232 7.88 -0.31 9.17
N PHE A 233 7.88 -0.24 10.51
CA PHE A 233 8.12 -1.41 11.34
C PHE A 233 7.10 -2.52 11.04
N GLN A 234 5.81 -2.19 10.97
CA GLN A 234 4.78 -3.16 10.61
C GLN A 234 4.96 -3.70 9.19
N TYR A 235 5.37 -2.88 8.22
CA TYR A 235 5.65 -3.35 6.87
C TYR A 235 6.79 -4.38 6.87
N GLY A 236 7.89 -4.12 7.55
CA GLY A 236 8.99 -5.08 7.68
C GLY A 236 8.56 -6.35 8.42
N PHE A 237 7.86 -6.21 9.55
CA PHE A 237 7.39 -7.32 10.37
C PHE A 237 6.50 -8.30 9.60
N TRP A 238 5.45 -7.80 8.96
CA TRP A 238 4.50 -8.62 8.20
C TRP A 238 5.07 -9.12 6.86
N LYS A 239 6.12 -8.46 6.33
CA LYS A 239 6.81 -8.93 5.13
C LYS A 239 7.45 -10.30 5.33
N VAL A 240 7.90 -10.61 6.53
CA VAL A 240 8.39 -11.96 6.86
C VAL A 240 7.31 -13.02 6.70
N ARG A 241 6.06 -12.69 7.08
CA ARG A 241 4.95 -13.64 6.90
C ARG A 241 4.62 -13.83 5.41
N VAL A 242 4.67 -12.78 4.62
CA VAL A 242 4.54 -12.89 3.16
C VAL A 242 5.67 -13.75 2.56
N LEU A 243 6.92 -13.56 3.02
CA LEU A 243 8.05 -14.39 2.61
C LEU A 243 7.82 -15.88 2.93
N GLN A 244 7.24 -16.20 4.09
CA GLN A 244 6.94 -17.59 4.44
C GLN A 244 5.86 -18.20 3.54
N LEU A 245 4.81 -17.43 3.23
CA LEU A 245 3.72 -17.87 2.35
C LEU A 245 4.18 -17.99 0.89
N HIS A 246 4.99 -17.03 0.44
CA HIS A 246 5.40 -16.89 -0.95
C HIS A 246 6.89 -16.52 -1.09
N PRO A 247 7.84 -17.47 -0.93
CA PRO A 247 9.27 -17.16 -0.97
C PRO A 247 9.76 -16.49 -2.27
N LYS A 248 9.08 -16.76 -3.39
CA LYS A 248 9.41 -16.19 -4.70
C LYS A 248 8.84 -14.77 -4.93
N GLN A 249 8.02 -14.26 -4.01
CA GLN A 249 7.44 -12.91 -4.10
C GLN A 249 8.46 -11.81 -3.81
N MET A 250 9.44 -12.11 -2.97
CA MET A 250 10.41 -11.13 -2.49
C MET A 250 11.46 -10.79 -3.55
N SER A 251 11.62 -9.50 -3.82
CA SER A 251 12.77 -8.97 -4.59
C SER A 251 13.93 -8.62 -3.66
N LEU A 252 15.18 -8.65 -4.18
CA LEU A 252 16.39 -8.35 -3.41
C LEU A 252 16.33 -6.99 -2.70
N ARG A 253 15.73 -5.98 -3.34
CA ARG A 253 15.56 -4.63 -2.75
C ARG A 253 14.84 -4.63 -1.40
N GLN A 254 13.92 -5.58 -1.17
CA GLN A 254 13.13 -5.68 0.07
C GLN A 254 13.95 -6.23 1.25
N PHE A 255 15.08 -6.89 0.97
CA PHE A 255 16.02 -7.35 2.00
C PHE A 255 17.06 -6.29 2.38
N VAL A 256 17.25 -5.24 1.57
CA VAL A 256 18.30 -4.23 1.79
C VAL A 256 18.21 -3.58 3.18
N PRO A 257 17.05 -3.06 3.65
CA PRO A 257 17.00 -2.43 4.98
C PRO A 257 17.24 -3.43 6.12
N PHE A 258 16.80 -4.69 5.97
CA PHE A 258 17.09 -5.75 6.94
C PHE A 258 18.59 -6.09 6.96
N GLY A 259 19.19 -6.32 5.80
CA GLY A 259 20.62 -6.57 5.68
C GLY A 259 21.47 -5.43 6.25
N PHE A 260 21.07 -4.18 6.00
CA PHE A 260 21.72 -3.01 6.57
C PHE A 260 21.70 -3.01 8.10
N VAL A 261 20.52 -3.24 8.72
CA VAL A 261 20.39 -3.28 10.19
C VAL A 261 21.22 -4.43 10.79
N ILE A 262 21.20 -5.62 10.18
CA ILE A 262 22.02 -6.76 10.64
C ILE A 262 23.51 -6.46 10.51
N THR A 263 23.96 -5.89 9.39
CA THR A 263 25.36 -5.51 9.18
C THR A 263 25.82 -4.54 10.25
N LEU A 264 25.03 -3.49 10.55
CA LEU A 264 25.37 -2.54 11.60
C LEU A 264 25.45 -3.22 12.98
N ALA A 265 24.50 -4.09 13.31
CA ALA A 265 24.50 -4.80 14.59
C ALA A 265 25.75 -5.71 14.74
N LEU A 266 26.09 -6.48 13.69
CA LEU A 266 27.27 -7.35 13.70
C LEU A 266 28.57 -6.56 13.79
N LEU A 267 28.70 -5.46 13.04
CA LEU A 267 29.88 -4.60 13.09
C LEU A 267 29.99 -3.87 14.44
N ALA A 268 28.86 -3.45 15.04
CA ALA A 268 28.87 -2.86 16.36
C ALA A 268 29.34 -3.83 17.45
N ILE A 269 28.89 -5.09 17.40
CA ILE A 269 29.39 -6.14 18.31
C ILE A 269 30.87 -6.43 18.02
N GLY A 270 31.23 -6.58 16.75
CA GLY A 270 32.60 -6.87 16.32
C GLY A 270 33.59 -5.74 16.67
N SER A 271 33.14 -4.48 16.73
CA SER A 271 33.97 -3.34 17.11
C SER A 271 34.45 -3.38 18.57
N LEU A 272 33.77 -4.16 19.42
CA LEU A 272 34.24 -4.46 20.77
C LEU A 272 35.41 -5.45 20.80
N LEU A 273 35.60 -6.19 19.71
CA LEU A 273 36.60 -7.26 19.59
C LEU A 273 37.80 -6.87 18.71
N THR A 274 37.55 -6.06 17.66
CA THR A 274 38.59 -5.67 16.70
C THR A 274 38.47 -4.25 16.21
N VAL A 275 39.59 -3.57 16.00
CA VAL A 275 39.66 -2.23 15.41
C VAL A 275 39.20 -2.23 13.95
N PHE A 276 39.41 -3.35 13.22
CA PHE A 276 38.94 -3.46 11.83
C PHE A 276 37.41 -3.41 11.72
N ALA A 277 36.70 -4.05 12.65
CA ALA A 277 35.24 -3.97 12.70
C ALA A 277 34.76 -2.55 13.04
N ALA A 278 35.46 -1.81 13.89
CA ALA A 278 35.18 -0.41 14.19
C ALA A 278 35.34 0.49 12.94
N TRP A 279 36.43 0.30 12.18
CA TRP A 279 36.62 1.01 10.92
C TRP A 279 35.57 0.64 9.86
N ALA A 280 35.20 -0.64 9.76
CA ALA A 280 34.15 -1.09 8.85
C ALA A 280 32.78 -0.49 9.24
N LEU A 281 32.45 -0.43 10.53
CA LEU A 281 31.26 0.23 11.03
C LEU A 281 31.22 1.71 10.66
N ALA A 282 32.34 2.42 10.92
CA ALA A 282 32.48 3.82 10.57
C ALA A 282 32.32 4.05 9.04
N ALA A 283 32.92 3.20 8.22
CA ALA A 283 32.80 3.27 6.76
C ALA A 283 31.35 3.07 6.28
N VAL A 284 30.65 2.04 6.78
CA VAL A 284 29.23 1.76 6.42
C VAL A 284 28.32 2.92 6.85
N LEU A 285 28.49 3.44 8.06
CA LEU A 285 27.71 4.57 8.54
C LEU A 285 27.99 5.84 7.73
N SER A 286 29.27 6.13 7.44
CA SER A 286 29.66 7.29 6.63
C SER A 286 29.05 7.19 5.21
N PHE A 287 29.14 6.03 4.58
CA PHE A 287 28.54 5.82 3.26
C PHE A 287 27.02 6.02 3.30
N TYR A 288 26.34 5.48 4.32
CA TYR A 288 24.89 5.67 4.50
C TYR A 288 24.53 7.14 4.69
N VAL A 289 25.26 7.86 5.55
CA VAL A 289 25.02 9.28 5.81
C VAL A 289 25.22 10.10 4.55
N LEU A 290 26.30 9.85 3.80
CA LEU A 290 26.56 10.53 2.52
C LEU A 290 25.46 10.27 1.49
N ALA A 291 25.02 9.02 1.35
CA ALA A 291 23.91 8.67 0.46
C ALA A 291 22.58 9.33 0.88
N ALA A 292 22.28 9.36 2.19
CA ALA A 292 21.09 10.01 2.71
C ALA A 292 21.15 11.54 2.54
N LEU A 293 22.32 12.16 2.71
CA LEU A 293 22.53 13.59 2.43
C LEU A 293 22.35 13.90 0.95
N ALA A 294 22.94 13.11 0.05
CA ALA A 294 22.76 13.26 -1.38
C ALA A 294 21.28 13.14 -1.80
N ALA A 295 20.57 12.16 -1.25
CA ALA A 295 19.13 12.02 -1.46
C ALA A 295 18.33 13.21 -0.91
N THR A 296 18.72 13.75 0.25
CA THR A 296 18.11 14.93 0.86
C THR A 296 18.33 16.18 -0.01
N VAL A 297 19.53 16.38 -0.51
CA VAL A 297 19.84 17.50 -1.44
C VAL A 297 19.03 17.39 -2.73
N LYS A 298 18.90 16.16 -3.29
CA LYS A 298 18.04 15.93 -4.47
C LYS A 298 16.57 16.28 -4.19
N ALA A 299 16.13 16.11 -2.95
CA ALA A 299 14.77 16.43 -2.51
C ALA A 299 14.55 17.93 -2.22
N ALA A 300 15.62 18.76 -2.15
CA ALA A 300 15.55 20.17 -1.75
C ALA A 300 14.57 21.02 -2.60
N ARG A 301 14.35 20.66 -3.86
CA ARG A 301 13.39 21.35 -4.73
C ARG A 301 11.92 21.09 -4.38
N ARG A 302 11.65 20.11 -3.52
CA ARG A 302 10.28 19.64 -3.17
C ARG A 302 9.83 20.11 -1.80
N ILE A 303 10.70 20.74 -1.02
CA ILE A 303 10.40 21.16 0.37
C ILE A 303 11.19 22.42 0.72
N LYS A 304 10.67 23.22 1.67
CA LYS A 304 11.40 24.37 2.23
C LYS A 304 12.72 23.92 2.86
N PHE A 305 13.75 24.76 2.80
CA PHE A 305 15.09 24.46 3.33
C PHE A 305 15.07 23.99 4.79
N THR A 306 14.22 24.59 5.63
CA THR A 306 14.00 24.18 7.02
C THR A 306 13.49 22.75 7.20
N GLY A 307 12.92 22.14 6.17
CA GLY A 307 12.44 20.76 6.17
C GLY A 307 13.52 19.72 5.80
N LEU A 308 14.68 20.14 5.27
CA LEU A 308 15.72 19.19 4.82
C LEU A 308 16.23 18.26 5.94
N PRO A 309 16.51 18.73 7.18
CA PRO A 309 16.88 17.82 8.25
C PRO A 309 15.80 16.79 8.54
N LEU A 310 14.51 17.17 8.45
CA LEU A 310 13.39 16.25 8.65
C LEU A 310 13.30 15.18 7.55
N VAL A 311 13.66 15.52 6.29
CA VAL A 311 13.76 14.55 5.18
C VAL A 311 14.86 13.54 5.48
N PHE A 312 16.04 13.99 5.91
CA PHE A 312 17.14 13.13 6.28
C PHE A 312 16.73 12.13 7.38
N PHE A 313 16.10 12.62 8.47
CA PHE A 313 15.59 11.76 9.54
C PHE A 313 14.47 10.83 9.05
N SER A 314 13.63 11.26 8.10
CA SER A 314 12.60 10.40 7.51
C SER A 314 13.24 9.20 6.81
N PHE A 315 14.32 9.37 6.04
CA PHE A 315 15.04 8.27 5.42
C PHE A 315 15.57 7.27 6.44
N ALA A 316 16.20 7.78 7.51
CA ALA A 316 16.70 6.91 8.58
C ALA A 316 15.54 6.10 9.22
N ILE A 317 14.42 6.75 9.53
CA ILE A 317 13.26 6.08 10.10
C ILE A 317 12.72 5.00 9.16
N LEU A 318 12.57 5.29 7.86
CA LEU A 318 12.10 4.31 6.88
C LEU A 318 12.94 3.03 6.88
N HIS A 319 14.26 3.18 6.78
CA HIS A 319 15.18 2.06 6.65
C HIS A 319 15.34 1.28 7.96
N PHE A 320 15.57 1.98 9.08
CA PHE A 320 15.78 1.31 10.36
C PHE A 320 14.50 0.64 10.86
N SER A 321 13.34 1.32 10.80
CA SER A 321 12.10 0.73 11.30
C SER A 321 11.68 -0.50 10.51
N TYR A 322 11.82 -0.47 9.17
CA TYR A 322 11.55 -1.64 8.33
C TYR A 322 12.51 -2.79 8.63
N GLY A 323 13.83 -2.52 8.73
CA GLY A 323 14.84 -3.53 9.02
C GLY A 323 14.64 -4.17 10.39
N PHE A 324 14.36 -3.38 11.44
CA PHE A 324 14.03 -3.90 12.77
C PHE A 324 12.71 -4.67 12.77
N GLY A 325 11.69 -4.18 12.07
CA GLY A 325 10.42 -4.88 11.92
C GLY A 325 10.62 -6.25 11.29
N PHE A 326 11.43 -6.34 10.23
CA PHE A 326 11.75 -7.59 9.56
C PHE A 326 12.48 -8.56 10.51
N LEU A 327 13.48 -8.08 11.25
CA LEU A 327 14.19 -8.87 12.25
C LEU A 327 13.24 -9.43 13.31
N CYS A 328 12.39 -8.57 13.90
CA CYS A 328 11.38 -9.00 14.87
C CYS A 328 10.39 -10.02 14.27
N GLY A 329 10.00 -9.84 13.00
CA GLY A 329 9.15 -10.77 12.28
C GLY A 329 9.77 -12.17 12.15
N LEU A 330 11.07 -12.27 11.86
CA LEU A 330 11.77 -13.56 11.81
C LEU A 330 11.66 -14.33 13.14
N PHE A 331 11.82 -13.64 14.26
CA PHE A 331 11.67 -14.27 15.58
C PHE A 331 10.20 -14.61 15.92
N ALA A 332 9.28 -13.68 15.65
CA ALA A 332 7.87 -13.85 15.96
C ALA A 332 7.24 -15.02 15.18
N PHE A 333 7.56 -15.12 13.90
CA PHE A 333 6.98 -16.16 13.03
C PHE A 333 7.84 -17.43 12.92
N ARG A 334 8.90 -17.60 13.74
CA ARG A 334 9.82 -18.74 13.63
C ARG A 334 9.13 -20.11 13.67
N ARG A 335 8.12 -20.28 14.51
CA ARG A 335 7.37 -21.55 14.62
C ARG A 335 6.51 -21.86 13.38
N LYS A 336 6.12 -20.85 12.61
CA LYS A 336 5.36 -21.04 11.37
C LYS A 336 6.23 -21.56 10.22
N TRP A 337 7.55 -21.39 10.28
CA TRP A 337 8.51 -22.01 9.35
C TRP A 337 8.56 -23.54 9.50
N GLN A 338 8.46 -24.04 10.72
CA GLN A 338 8.51 -25.47 11.02
C GLN A 338 7.29 -26.18 10.45
N ARG A 339 6.08 -25.65 10.68
CA ARG A 339 4.84 -26.20 10.12
C ARG A 339 4.81 -26.24 8.58
N PHE A 340 5.44 -25.27 7.94
CA PHE A 340 5.55 -25.24 6.48
C PHE A 340 6.52 -26.32 5.95
N ARG A 341 7.61 -26.60 6.66
CA ARG A 341 8.52 -27.68 6.33
C ARG A 341 7.89 -29.05 6.53
N GLU A 342 7.19 -29.26 7.63
CA GLU A 342 6.47 -30.51 7.93
C GLU A 342 5.39 -30.82 6.89
N ALA A 343 4.56 -29.84 6.54
CA ALA A 343 3.55 -29.99 5.49
C ALA A 343 4.17 -30.34 4.13
N LYS A 344 5.30 -29.71 3.75
CA LYS A 344 6.00 -29.99 2.50
C LYS A 344 6.65 -31.36 2.48
N THR A 345 7.14 -31.85 3.63
CA THR A 345 7.72 -33.19 3.78
C THR A 345 6.65 -34.27 3.66
N ILE A 346 5.46 -34.05 4.24
CA ILE A 346 4.32 -34.96 4.12
C ILE A 346 3.85 -35.06 2.65
N PHE A 347 3.76 -33.94 1.93
CA PHE A 347 3.36 -33.95 0.50
C PHE A 347 4.39 -34.65 -0.39
N ASN A 348 5.69 -34.54 -0.09
CA ASN A 348 6.73 -35.21 -0.88
C ASN A 348 6.89 -36.72 -0.56
N HIS A 349 6.24 -37.23 0.49
CA HIS A 349 6.20 -38.65 0.80
C HIS A 349 4.91 -39.35 0.34
N VAL A 350 3.92 -38.57 -0.17
CA VAL A 350 2.63 -39.10 -0.67
C VAL A 350 2.53 -38.99 -2.20
N ALA A 351 3.52 -38.35 -2.86
CA ALA A 351 3.69 -38.31 -4.31
C ALA A 351 4.84 -39.26 -4.74
#